data_413ae6ba02771b00ea19707522404c6b
#
_entry.id   413ae6ba02771b00ea19707522404c6b
#
_cell.length_a   1.000
_cell.length_b   1.000
_cell.length_c   1.000
_cell.angle_alpha   90.00
_cell.angle_beta   90.00
_cell.angle_gamma   90.00
#
_symmetry.space_group_name_H-M   'P 1'
#
loop_
_entity.id
_entity.type
_entity.pdbx_description
1 polymer ?
#
loop_
_entity_poly.entity_id
_entity_poly.type
_entity_poly.pdbx_seq_one_letter_code
_entity_poly.pdbx_strand_id
1 'polypeptide(L)'
;MYYVNRKDNNWMVDRAREFEEGLRLARRAVELGRQDAHALCYGGWALVNLARRTDVGAPFIERALALNPNLTAAHAFSGWLKTWNGEPEIAIGRIAEAIRLSPLDPELHFRYIAMAHACYHAERYHEAVSWAEKATAEGPRFVSALRILAASYARAGRIEEARGAIQSVQEVDPVLRVSNLRHAIGPYRPEGLARYEEGLRLAGLPE
;
A
#
# COMPACT_ATOMS: atom_id res chain seq x y z
N MET A 1 6.72 0.04 -13.39
CA MET A 1 5.40 0.57 -12.93
C MET A 1 4.23 0.13 -13.81
N TYR A 2 4.33 0.09 -15.15
CA TYR A 2 3.20 -0.26 -16.04
C TYR A 2 2.41 -1.51 -15.59
N TYR A 3 3.07 -2.65 -15.38
CA TYR A 3 2.40 -3.89 -14.96
C TYR A 3 1.87 -3.85 -13.53
N VAL A 4 2.48 -3.09 -12.62
CA VAL A 4 1.94 -2.88 -11.26
C VAL A 4 0.62 -2.13 -11.34
N ASN A 5 0.57 -1.03 -12.10
CA ASN A 5 -0.64 -0.26 -12.29
C ASN A 5 -1.77 -1.08 -12.94
N ARG A 6 -1.45 -1.93 -13.94
CA ARG A 6 -2.42 -2.83 -14.57
C ARG A 6 -2.98 -3.87 -13.60
N LYS A 7 -2.12 -4.42 -12.72
CA LYS A 7 -2.53 -5.32 -11.66
C LYS A 7 -3.48 -4.62 -10.67
N ASP A 8 -3.08 -3.43 -10.19
CA ASP A 8 -3.81 -2.72 -9.15
C ASP A 8 -5.17 -2.19 -9.62
N ASN A 9 -5.31 -1.91 -10.93
CA ASN A 9 -6.56 -1.50 -11.56
C ASN A 9 -7.34 -2.65 -12.21
N ASN A 10 -6.91 -3.90 -12.02
CA ASN A 10 -7.53 -5.08 -12.63
C ASN A 10 -7.63 -5.03 -14.17
N TRP A 11 -6.64 -4.42 -14.83
CA TRP A 11 -6.60 -4.25 -16.30
C TRP A 11 -5.80 -5.34 -17.02
N MET A 12 -5.25 -6.32 -16.29
CA MET A 12 -4.53 -7.43 -16.90
C MET A 12 -5.49 -8.35 -17.65
N VAL A 13 -5.21 -8.62 -18.93
CA VAL A 13 -5.98 -9.52 -19.80
C VAL A 13 -5.45 -10.95 -19.68
N ASP A 14 -4.14 -11.13 -19.85
CA ASP A 14 -3.41 -12.38 -19.58
C ASP A 14 -2.55 -12.21 -18.35
N ARG A 15 -3.14 -12.49 -17.19
CA ARG A 15 -2.45 -12.27 -15.91
C ARG A 15 -1.14 -13.02 -15.81
N ALA A 16 -1.10 -14.29 -16.22
CA ALA A 16 0.11 -15.12 -16.10
C ALA A 16 1.26 -14.54 -16.93
N ARG A 17 1.01 -14.26 -18.20
CA ARG A 17 1.98 -13.68 -19.12
C ARG A 17 2.42 -12.28 -18.69
N GLU A 18 1.47 -11.44 -18.27
CA GLU A 18 1.76 -10.06 -17.84
C GLU A 18 2.56 -10.02 -16.53
N PHE A 19 2.31 -10.95 -15.59
CA PHE A 19 3.13 -11.09 -14.37
C PHE A 19 4.56 -11.54 -14.71
N GLU A 20 4.71 -12.55 -15.57
CA GLU A 20 6.03 -13.05 -15.98
C GLU A 20 6.86 -11.96 -16.67
N GLU A 21 6.28 -11.27 -17.64
CA GLU A 21 6.95 -10.19 -18.37
C GLU A 21 7.27 -9.00 -17.43
N GLY A 22 6.35 -8.62 -16.55
CA GLY A 22 6.58 -7.59 -15.55
C GLY A 22 7.74 -7.92 -14.61
N LEU A 23 7.81 -9.15 -14.13
CA LEU A 23 8.93 -9.63 -13.29
C LEU A 23 10.25 -9.65 -14.07
N ARG A 24 10.23 -10.11 -15.33
CA ARG A 24 11.41 -10.11 -16.20
C ARG A 24 11.97 -8.70 -16.39
N LEU A 25 11.09 -7.73 -16.71
CA LEU A 25 11.50 -6.34 -16.91
C LEU A 25 11.97 -5.69 -15.61
N ALA A 26 11.32 -5.96 -14.48
CA ALA A 26 11.74 -5.46 -13.18
C ALA A 26 13.12 -5.96 -12.76
N ARG A 27 13.40 -7.27 -12.97
CA ARG A 27 14.75 -7.84 -12.75
C ARG A 27 15.79 -7.17 -13.65
N ARG A 28 15.45 -6.98 -14.92
CA ARG A 28 16.36 -6.33 -15.87
C ARG A 28 16.65 -4.88 -15.50
N ALA A 29 15.64 -4.15 -15.00
CA ALA A 29 15.82 -2.76 -14.55
C ALA A 29 16.81 -2.67 -13.37
N VAL A 30 16.66 -3.50 -12.34
CA VAL A 30 17.57 -3.48 -11.18
C VAL A 30 18.98 -4.00 -11.51
N GLU A 31 19.08 -4.91 -12.47
CA GLU A 31 20.36 -5.43 -12.97
C GLU A 31 21.16 -4.36 -13.73
N LEU A 32 20.53 -3.66 -14.66
CA LEU A 32 21.16 -2.61 -15.46
C LEU A 32 21.38 -1.32 -14.65
N GLY A 33 20.43 -0.99 -13.77
CA GLY A 33 20.44 0.23 -12.97
C GLY A 33 21.10 0.09 -11.60
N ARG A 34 22.14 -0.72 -11.42
CA ARG A 34 22.78 -1.01 -10.11
C ARG A 34 23.27 0.23 -9.35
N GLN A 35 23.52 1.33 -10.05
CA GLN A 35 23.95 2.62 -9.50
C GLN A 35 22.92 3.73 -9.73
N ASP A 36 21.74 3.40 -10.20
CA ASP A 36 20.64 4.32 -10.40
C ASP A 36 19.56 4.11 -9.31
N ALA A 37 19.42 5.08 -8.42
CA ALA A 37 18.47 5.01 -7.31
C ALA A 37 17.03 4.86 -7.79
N HIS A 38 16.63 5.48 -8.92
CA HIS A 38 15.27 5.35 -9.45
C HIS A 38 15.02 3.95 -10.04
N ALA A 39 15.96 3.43 -10.82
CA ALA A 39 15.84 2.08 -11.38
C ALA A 39 15.73 1.02 -10.28
N LEU A 40 16.55 1.13 -9.24
CA LEU A 40 16.51 0.24 -8.08
C LEU A 40 15.19 0.39 -7.30
N CYS A 41 14.76 1.61 -7.04
CA CYS A 41 13.53 1.91 -6.29
C CYS A 41 12.30 1.33 -6.99
N TYR A 42 12.05 1.73 -8.23
CA TYR A 42 10.86 1.31 -8.98
C TYR A 42 10.93 -0.15 -9.45
N GLY A 43 12.12 -0.65 -9.78
CA GLY A 43 12.35 -2.07 -10.08
C GLY A 43 12.10 -2.94 -8.85
N GLY A 44 12.64 -2.56 -7.70
CA GLY A 44 12.40 -3.23 -6.43
C GLY A 44 10.92 -3.25 -6.03
N TRP A 45 10.23 -2.12 -6.15
CA TRP A 45 8.80 -2.04 -5.90
C TRP A 45 7.98 -2.94 -6.83
N ALA A 46 8.32 -2.97 -8.14
CA ALA A 46 7.66 -3.86 -9.09
C ALA A 46 7.88 -5.34 -8.74
N LEU A 47 9.10 -5.71 -8.34
CA LEU A 47 9.40 -7.07 -7.89
C LEU A 47 8.53 -7.49 -6.69
N VAL A 48 8.43 -6.63 -5.67
CA VAL A 48 7.58 -6.93 -4.49
C VAL A 48 6.12 -7.14 -4.89
N ASN A 49 5.57 -6.22 -5.67
CA ASN A 49 4.14 -6.24 -6.00
C ASN A 49 3.76 -7.39 -6.93
N LEU A 50 4.62 -7.72 -7.90
CA LEU A 50 4.35 -8.78 -8.86
C LEU A 50 4.67 -10.17 -8.29
N ALA A 51 5.76 -10.31 -7.53
CA ALA A 51 6.08 -11.58 -6.86
C ALA A 51 5.26 -11.81 -5.58
N ARG A 52 4.60 -10.77 -5.04
CA ARG A 52 3.89 -10.78 -3.75
C ARG A 52 4.78 -11.23 -2.57
N ARG A 53 6.02 -10.79 -2.59
CA ARG A 53 7.05 -11.11 -1.59
C ARG A 53 7.92 -9.90 -1.34
N THR A 54 7.99 -9.45 -0.09
CA THR A 54 8.78 -8.26 0.29
C THR A 54 10.27 -8.48 0.16
N ASP A 55 10.76 -9.68 0.44
CA ASP A 55 12.18 -10.05 0.44
C ASP A 55 12.86 -9.93 -0.93
N VAL A 56 12.12 -10.09 -2.03
CA VAL A 56 12.70 -10.04 -3.40
C VAL A 56 12.97 -8.62 -3.90
N GLY A 57 12.34 -7.60 -3.33
CA GLY A 57 12.50 -6.21 -3.79
C GLY A 57 13.02 -5.26 -2.71
N ALA A 58 12.86 -5.58 -1.42
CA ALA A 58 13.31 -4.74 -0.32
C ALA A 58 14.80 -4.35 -0.39
N PRO A 59 15.75 -5.24 -0.71
CA PRO A 59 17.16 -4.89 -0.80
C PRO A 59 17.45 -3.80 -1.84
N PHE A 60 16.70 -3.78 -2.94
CA PHE A 60 16.86 -2.77 -4.00
C PHE A 60 16.35 -1.40 -3.54
N ILE A 61 15.22 -1.36 -2.81
CA ILE A 61 14.67 -0.11 -2.27
C ILE A 61 15.60 0.47 -1.20
N GLU A 62 16.14 -0.35 -0.30
CA GLU A 62 17.14 0.09 0.69
C GLU A 62 18.45 0.55 0.01
N ARG A 63 18.88 -0.12 -1.06
CA ARG A 63 20.03 0.33 -1.85
C ARG A 63 19.75 1.66 -2.55
N ALA A 64 18.53 1.88 -3.06
CA ALA A 64 18.11 3.15 -3.64
C ALA A 64 18.22 4.29 -2.63
N LEU A 65 17.78 4.08 -1.38
CA LEU A 65 17.94 5.04 -0.28
C LEU A 65 19.40 5.31 0.08
N ALA A 66 20.26 4.29 0.03
CA ALA A 66 21.70 4.47 0.25
C ALA A 66 22.36 5.30 -0.84
N LEU A 67 21.88 5.21 -2.10
CA LEU A 67 22.39 6.01 -3.23
C LEU A 67 21.80 7.43 -3.23
N ASN A 68 20.53 7.57 -2.90
CA ASN A 68 19.83 8.85 -2.82
C ASN A 68 18.93 8.91 -1.59
N PRO A 69 19.42 9.44 -0.45
CA PRO A 69 18.64 9.56 0.77
C PRO A 69 17.42 10.49 0.67
N ASN A 70 17.34 11.31 -0.38
CA ASN A 70 16.22 12.23 -0.60
C ASN A 70 15.21 11.69 -1.64
N LEU A 71 15.32 10.42 -2.04
CA LEU A 71 14.38 9.83 -3.00
C LEU A 71 13.05 9.52 -2.30
N THR A 72 12.10 10.41 -2.46
CA THR A 72 10.77 10.38 -1.84
C THR A 72 10.04 9.05 -2.08
N ALA A 73 10.06 8.54 -3.31
CA ALA A 73 9.43 7.28 -3.66
C ALA A 73 10.04 6.10 -2.88
N ALA A 74 11.37 6.10 -2.66
CA ALA A 74 12.02 5.03 -1.93
C ALA A 74 11.64 5.03 -0.43
N HIS A 75 11.50 6.22 0.18
CA HIS A 75 10.96 6.33 1.53
C HIS A 75 9.52 5.80 1.61
N ALA A 76 8.64 6.20 0.69
CA ALA A 76 7.25 5.75 0.67
C ALA A 76 7.16 4.21 0.48
N PHE A 77 7.92 3.65 -0.45
CA PHE A 77 7.93 2.19 -0.70
C PHE A 77 8.56 1.42 0.46
N SER A 78 9.66 1.92 1.06
CA SER A 78 10.21 1.34 2.28
C SER A 78 9.17 1.35 3.41
N GLY A 79 8.40 2.43 3.57
CA GLY A 79 7.30 2.51 4.53
C GLY A 79 6.24 1.43 4.31
N TRP A 80 5.79 1.21 3.07
CA TRP A 80 4.88 0.10 2.75
C TRP A 80 5.47 -1.27 3.11
N LEU A 81 6.74 -1.52 2.76
CA LEU A 81 7.41 -2.78 3.10
C LEU A 81 7.46 -3.01 4.61
N LYS A 82 7.79 -1.96 5.36
CA LYS A 82 7.84 -2.00 6.83
C LYS A 82 6.46 -2.28 7.43
N THR A 83 5.40 -1.67 6.91
CA THR A 83 4.01 -1.96 7.30
C THR A 83 3.68 -3.44 7.06
N TRP A 84 3.94 -3.95 5.86
CA TRP A 84 3.64 -5.34 5.50
C TRP A 84 4.45 -6.36 6.31
N ASN A 85 5.67 -5.99 6.69
CA ASN A 85 6.57 -6.81 7.51
C ASN A 85 6.30 -6.72 9.02
N GLY A 86 5.28 -5.96 9.46
CA GLY A 86 4.93 -5.83 10.88
C GLY A 86 5.87 -4.92 11.67
N GLU A 87 6.44 -3.91 11.00
CA GLU A 87 7.33 -2.90 11.58
C GLU A 87 6.68 -1.49 11.46
N PRO A 88 5.46 -1.27 12.00
CA PRO A 88 4.66 -0.09 11.67
C PRO A 88 5.26 1.22 12.18
N GLU A 89 5.97 1.24 13.31
CA GLU A 89 6.62 2.46 13.82
C GLU A 89 7.75 2.92 12.91
N ILE A 90 8.53 1.99 12.34
CA ILE A 90 9.55 2.31 11.34
C ILE A 90 8.89 2.81 10.06
N ALA A 91 7.75 2.21 9.67
CA ALA A 91 6.97 2.63 8.51
C ALA A 91 6.51 4.08 8.63
N ILE A 92 5.95 4.46 9.79
CA ILE A 92 5.50 5.84 10.07
C ILE A 92 6.66 6.83 9.84
N GLY A 93 7.84 6.55 10.38
CA GLY A 93 9.01 7.42 10.19
C GLY A 93 9.43 7.54 8.71
N ARG A 94 9.43 6.44 7.97
CA ARG A 94 9.76 6.44 6.53
C ARG A 94 8.75 7.23 5.70
N ILE A 95 7.45 7.06 5.96
CA ILE A 95 6.40 7.76 5.22
C ILE A 95 6.36 9.25 5.59
N ALA A 96 6.57 9.59 6.87
CA ALA A 96 6.68 10.97 7.30
C ALA A 96 7.83 11.69 6.56
N GLU A 97 8.96 11.04 6.39
CA GLU A 97 10.09 11.59 5.62
C GLU A 97 9.72 11.77 4.14
N ALA A 98 8.99 10.83 3.53
CA ALA A 98 8.50 10.99 2.17
C ALA A 98 7.59 12.22 2.02
N ILE A 99 6.68 12.45 2.96
CA ILE A 99 5.79 13.62 2.97
C ILE A 99 6.58 14.91 3.17
N ARG A 100 7.57 14.92 4.09
CA ARG A 100 8.43 16.07 4.35
C ARG A 100 9.27 16.48 3.14
N LEU A 101 9.81 15.51 2.40
CA LEU A 101 10.64 15.74 1.22
C LEU A 101 9.85 16.29 0.02
N SER A 102 8.56 15.98 -0.09
CA SER A 102 7.71 16.44 -1.21
C SER A 102 6.28 16.72 -0.73
N PRO A 103 6.05 17.84 -0.02
CA PRO A 103 4.73 18.16 0.56
C PRO A 103 3.68 18.59 -0.48
N LEU A 104 4.09 18.90 -1.70
CA LEU A 104 3.21 19.31 -2.80
C LEU A 104 3.18 18.26 -3.94
N ASP A 105 3.54 17.01 -3.64
CA ASP A 105 3.53 15.95 -4.64
C ASP A 105 2.09 15.67 -5.11
N PRO A 106 1.82 15.63 -6.43
CA PRO A 106 0.49 15.29 -6.95
C PRO A 106 -0.03 13.92 -6.50
N GLU A 107 0.87 13.01 -6.12
CA GLU A 107 0.54 11.68 -5.61
C GLU A 107 0.55 11.60 -4.07
N LEU A 108 0.41 12.72 -3.37
CA LEU A 108 0.48 12.77 -1.90
C LEU A 108 -0.57 11.89 -1.22
N HIS A 109 -1.74 11.72 -1.85
CA HIS A 109 -2.78 10.82 -1.38
C HIS A 109 -2.29 9.36 -1.19
N PHE A 110 -1.40 8.85 -2.05
CA PHE A 110 -0.82 7.51 -1.85
C PHE A 110 0.05 7.42 -0.58
N ARG A 111 0.71 8.53 -0.19
CA ARG A 111 1.47 8.59 1.07
C ARG A 111 0.55 8.69 2.28
N TYR A 112 -0.58 9.37 2.15
CA TYR A 112 -1.61 9.39 3.19
C TYR A 112 -2.23 8.01 3.40
N ILE A 113 -2.53 7.26 2.33
CA ILE A 113 -2.96 5.87 2.42
C ILE A 113 -1.90 5.02 3.16
N ALA A 114 -0.64 5.14 2.77
CA ALA A 114 0.45 4.41 3.41
C ALA A 114 0.56 4.74 4.90
N MET A 115 0.45 6.02 5.27
CA MET A 115 0.48 6.47 6.66
C MET A 115 -0.71 5.94 7.46
N ALA A 116 -1.92 5.95 6.88
CA ALA A 116 -3.10 5.38 7.49
C ALA A 116 -2.92 3.88 7.79
N HIS A 117 -2.38 3.12 6.84
CA HIS A 117 -2.05 1.71 7.07
C HIS A 117 -0.98 1.52 8.15
N ALA A 118 0.09 2.32 8.14
CA ALA A 118 1.13 2.24 9.16
C ALA A 118 0.58 2.53 10.56
N CYS A 119 -0.19 3.62 10.73
CA CYS A 119 -0.85 3.97 11.99
C CYS A 119 -1.86 2.89 12.42
N TYR A 120 -2.64 2.32 11.49
CA TYR A 120 -3.57 1.24 11.77
C TYR A 120 -2.88 0.01 12.36
N HIS A 121 -1.77 -0.41 11.75
CA HIS A 121 -0.99 -1.55 12.22
C HIS A 121 -0.16 -1.26 13.49
N ALA A 122 0.09 0.02 13.79
CA ALA A 122 0.61 0.48 15.07
C ALA A 122 -0.48 0.61 16.16
N GLU A 123 -1.72 0.24 15.85
CA GLU A 123 -2.90 0.37 16.72
C GLU A 123 -3.25 1.83 17.10
N ARG A 124 -2.71 2.79 16.36
CA ARG A 124 -2.98 4.23 16.50
C ARG A 124 -4.21 4.61 15.65
N TYR A 125 -5.37 4.01 15.99
CA TYR A 125 -6.56 4.02 15.12
C TYR A 125 -7.12 5.42 14.85
N HIS A 126 -7.11 6.34 15.81
CA HIS A 126 -7.56 7.73 15.60
C HIS A 126 -6.67 8.49 14.61
N GLU A 127 -5.36 8.26 14.66
CA GLU A 127 -4.44 8.84 13.68
C GLU A 127 -4.63 8.19 12.31
N ALA A 128 -4.84 6.87 12.27
CA ALA A 128 -5.15 6.16 11.03
C ALA A 128 -6.40 6.73 10.35
N VAL A 129 -7.46 7.04 11.13
CA VAL A 129 -8.66 7.74 10.64
C VAL A 129 -8.30 9.06 10.01
N SER A 130 -7.56 9.92 10.74
CA SER A 130 -7.20 11.27 10.24
C SER A 130 -6.42 11.22 8.92
N TRP A 131 -5.51 10.25 8.78
CA TRP A 131 -4.75 10.09 7.53
C TRP A 131 -5.59 9.50 6.40
N ALA A 132 -6.49 8.57 6.71
CA ALA A 132 -7.38 7.97 5.73
C ALA A 132 -8.43 8.99 5.23
N GLU A 133 -8.95 9.86 6.10
CA GLU A 133 -9.84 10.97 5.73
C GLU A 133 -9.14 11.94 4.75
N LYS A 134 -7.88 12.32 5.02
CA LYS A 134 -7.08 13.12 4.08
C LYS A 134 -6.91 12.42 2.74
N ALA A 135 -6.63 11.12 2.75
CA ALA A 135 -6.45 10.35 1.52
C ALA A 135 -7.73 10.27 0.68
N THR A 136 -8.90 10.10 1.33
CA THR A 136 -10.19 10.04 0.65
C THR A 136 -10.67 11.41 0.16
N ALA A 137 -10.30 12.49 0.83
CA ALA A 137 -10.57 13.86 0.35
C ALA A 137 -9.86 14.16 -0.98
N GLU A 138 -8.61 13.70 -1.13
CA GLU A 138 -7.83 13.86 -2.38
C GLU A 138 -8.28 12.87 -3.48
N GLY A 139 -8.73 11.68 -3.08
CA GLY A 139 -9.12 10.62 -4.00
C GLY A 139 -10.34 9.81 -3.52
N PRO A 140 -11.56 10.34 -3.69
CA PRO A 140 -12.77 9.76 -3.08
C PRO A 140 -13.15 8.37 -3.62
N ARG A 141 -12.58 7.93 -4.73
CA ARG A 141 -12.83 6.61 -5.33
C ARG A 141 -11.64 5.63 -5.22
N PHE A 142 -10.61 5.97 -4.48
CA PHE A 142 -9.51 5.03 -4.22
C PHE A 142 -9.94 3.95 -3.23
N VAL A 143 -10.18 2.75 -3.72
CA VAL A 143 -10.64 1.61 -2.91
C VAL A 143 -9.72 1.34 -1.73
N SER A 144 -8.39 1.50 -1.90
CA SER A 144 -7.43 1.31 -0.80
C SER A 144 -7.62 2.34 0.32
N ALA A 145 -7.91 3.61 -0.02
CA ALA A 145 -8.20 4.65 0.96
C ALA A 145 -9.52 4.38 1.69
N LEU A 146 -10.58 4.02 0.95
CA LEU A 146 -11.88 3.69 1.53
C LEU A 146 -11.81 2.47 2.46
N ARG A 147 -11.06 1.43 2.07
CA ARG A 147 -10.89 0.23 2.91
C ARG A 147 -10.18 0.54 4.23
N ILE A 148 -9.06 1.28 4.16
CA ILE A 148 -8.33 1.60 5.40
C ILE A 148 -9.11 2.57 6.29
N LEU A 149 -9.90 3.47 5.70
CA LEU A 149 -10.81 4.36 6.43
C LEU A 149 -11.87 3.54 7.17
N ALA A 150 -12.54 2.60 6.49
CA ALA A 150 -13.55 1.73 7.08
C ALA A 150 -12.98 0.91 8.26
N ALA A 151 -11.84 0.24 8.05
CA ALA A 151 -11.19 -0.54 9.10
C ALA A 151 -10.76 0.33 10.29
N SER A 152 -10.25 1.54 10.01
CA SER A 152 -9.80 2.48 11.04
C SER A 152 -10.97 3.02 11.87
N TYR A 153 -12.09 3.40 11.23
CA TYR A 153 -13.32 3.79 11.93
C TYR A 153 -13.82 2.68 12.84
N ALA A 154 -13.91 1.45 12.33
CA ALA A 154 -14.40 0.31 13.11
C ALA A 154 -13.53 0.07 14.36
N ARG A 155 -12.20 0.10 14.19
CA ARG A 155 -11.26 -0.10 15.31
C ARG A 155 -11.20 1.10 16.26
N ALA A 156 -11.56 2.30 15.80
CA ALA A 156 -11.73 3.49 16.63
C ALA A 156 -13.10 3.55 17.33
N GLY A 157 -13.99 2.56 17.16
CA GLY A 157 -15.33 2.51 17.74
C GLY A 157 -16.38 3.33 16.98
N ARG A 158 -16.05 3.91 15.84
CA ARG A 158 -16.92 4.74 14.97
C ARG A 158 -17.66 3.85 13.97
N ILE A 159 -18.55 2.98 14.47
CA ILE A 159 -19.15 1.88 13.69
C ILE A 159 -20.05 2.37 12.55
N GLU A 160 -20.84 3.43 12.76
CA GLU A 160 -21.73 3.94 11.72
C GLU A 160 -20.95 4.55 10.55
N GLU A 161 -19.87 5.29 10.85
CA GLU A 161 -18.99 5.81 9.81
C GLU A 161 -18.24 4.67 9.10
N ALA A 162 -17.86 3.62 9.81
CA ALA A 162 -17.24 2.43 9.21
C ALA A 162 -18.17 1.76 8.19
N ARG A 163 -19.46 1.62 8.53
CA ARG A 163 -20.49 1.07 7.62
C ARG A 163 -20.68 1.94 6.38
N GLY A 164 -20.73 3.27 6.55
CA GLY A 164 -20.80 4.20 5.42
C GLY A 164 -19.58 4.09 4.49
N ALA A 165 -18.38 3.95 5.06
CA ALA A 165 -17.16 3.74 4.27
C ALA A 165 -17.17 2.39 3.54
N ILE A 166 -17.72 1.30 4.12
CA ILE A 166 -17.89 0.00 3.42
C ILE A 166 -18.89 0.10 2.28
N GLN A 167 -19.98 0.86 2.42
CA GLN A 167 -20.91 1.09 1.31
C GLN A 167 -20.17 1.73 0.12
N SER A 168 -19.34 2.76 0.37
CA SER A 168 -18.50 3.39 -0.66
C SER A 168 -17.49 2.41 -1.28
N VAL A 169 -16.92 1.49 -0.49
CA VAL A 169 -16.06 0.40 -1.01
C VAL A 169 -16.85 -0.47 -1.97
N GLN A 170 -18.07 -0.89 -1.61
CA GLN A 170 -18.91 -1.78 -2.41
C GLN A 170 -19.43 -1.13 -3.70
N GLU A 171 -19.62 0.18 -3.71
CA GLU A 171 -19.94 0.94 -4.93
C GLU A 171 -18.80 0.92 -5.96
N VAL A 172 -17.54 0.92 -5.48
CA VAL A 172 -16.35 0.93 -6.36
C VAL A 172 -15.89 -0.49 -6.69
N ASP A 173 -15.96 -1.41 -5.73
CA ASP A 173 -15.55 -2.81 -5.85
C ASP A 173 -16.62 -3.74 -5.25
N PRO A 174 -17.70 -4.02 -6.00
CA PRO A 174 -18.85 -4.79 -5.50
C PRO A 174 -18.53 -6.27 -5.26
N VAL A 175 -17.40 -6.77 -5.75
CA VAL A 175 -17.00 -8.18 -5.60
C VAL A 175 -16.04 -8.39 -4.43
N LEU A 176 -15.60 -7.31 -3.77
CA LEU A 176 -14.68 -7.42 -2.63
C LEU A 176 -15.38 -8.11 -1.45
N ARG A 177 -14.68 -9.07 -0.87
CA ARG A 177 -15.07 -9.85 0.32
C ARG A 177 -13.87 -10.02 1.23
N VAL A 178 -14.09 -10.35 2.50
CA VAL A 178 -12.98 -10.71 3.40
C VAL A 178 -12.19 -11.90 2.82
N SER A 179 -12.89 -12.91 2.30
CA SER A 179 -12.28 -14.12 1.73
C SER A 179 -11.38 -13.89 0.52
N ASN A 180 -11.58 -12.81 -0.25
CA ASN A 180 -10.73 -12.47 -1.41
C ASN A 180 -9.79 -11.28 -1.18
N LEU A 181 -9.86 -10.63 -0.01
CA LEU A 181 -9.08 -9.43 0.32
C LEU A 181 -7.59 -9.60 0.06
N ARG A 182 -7.02 -10.76 0.41
CA ARG A 182 -5.60 -11.08 0.21
C ARG A 182 -5.10 -10.85 -1.22
N HIS A 183 -5.98 -10.97 -2.23
CA HIS A 183 -5.62 -10.78 -3.63
C HIS A 183 -5.61 -9.30 -4.05
N ALA A 184 -6.33 -8.46 -3.30
CA ALA A 184 -6.50 -7.03 -3.57
C ALA A 184 -5.52 -6.12 -2.81
N ILE A 185 -4.76 -6.67 -1.84
CA ILE A 185 -3.85 -5.90 -0.98
C ILE A 185 -2.40 -6.38 -1.10
N GLY A 186 -1.47 -5.66 -0.46
CA GLY A 186 -0.06 -6.03 -0.40
C GLY A 186 0.22 -7.33 0.37
N PRO A 187 1.48 -7.81 0.33
CA PRO A 187 1.87 -9.08 0.96
C PRO A 187 2.12 -8.91 2.46
N TYR A 188 1.08 -8.66 3.22
CA TYR A 188 1.15 -8.58 4.69
C TYR A 188 1.59 -9.90 5.31
N ARG A 189 2.32 -9.82 6.43
CA ARG A 189 2.47 -10.97 7.32
C ARG A 189 1.11 -11.45 7.83
N PRO A 190 0.96 -12.73 8.21
CA PRO A 190 -0.33 -13.31 8.63
C PRO A 190 -1.03 -12.51 9.73
N GLU A 191 -0.28 -12.03 10.74
CA GLU A 191 -0.83 -11.28 11.87
C GLU A 191 -1.39 -9.91 11.43
N GLY A 192 -0.67 -9.22 10.53
CA GLY A 192 -1.10 -7.94 9.96
C GLY A 192 -2.33 -8.10 9.06
N LEU A 193 -2.36 -9.17 8.25
CA LEU A 193 -3.51 -9.51 7.42
C LEU A 193 -4.74 -9.78 8.29
N ALA A 194 -4.62 -10.65 9.29
CA ALA A 194 -5.71 -11.01 10.18
C ALA A 194 -6.29 -9.78 10.91
N ARG A 195 -5.42 -8.88 11.40
CA ARG A 195 -5.86 -7.62 12.02
C ARG A 195 -6.64 -6.75 11.05
N TYR A 196 -6.22 -6.68 9.79
CA TYR A 196 -6.89 -5.87 8.78
C TYR A 196 -8.22 -6.48 8.35
N GLU A 197 -8.26 -7.80 8.14
CA GLU A 197 -9.50 -8.56 7.88
C GLU A 197 -10.53 -8.35 8.99
N GLU A 198 -10.09 -8.44 10.25
CA GLU A 198 -10.95 -8.22 11.42
C GLU A 198 -11.53 -6.79 11.45
N GLY A 199 -10.69 -5.77 11.19
CA GLY A 199 -11.18 -4.39 11.12
C GLY A 199 -12.23 -4.17 10.04
N LEU A 200 -12.03 -4.78 8.85
CA LEU A 200 -12.99 -4.70 7.75
C LEU A 200 -14.27 -5.51 8.04
N ARG A 201 -14.15 -6.66 8.72
CA ARG A 201 -15.28 -7.46 9.18
C ARG A 201 -16.14 -6.67 10.19
N LEU A 202 -15.51 -6.00 11.16
CA LEU A 202 -16.19 -5.13 12.12
C LEU A 202 -16.87 -3.94 11.42
N ALA A 203 -16.31 -3.44 10.33
CA ALA A 203 -16.91 -2.39 9.51
C ALA A 203 -18.11 -2.88 8.68
N GLY A 204 -18.31 -4.20 8.54
CA GLY A 204 -19.40 -4.80 7.80
C GLY A 204 -19.05 -5.28 6.39
N LEU A 205 -17.77 -5.46 6.06
CA LEU A 205 -17.39 -6.12 4.80
C LEU A 205 -17.88 -7.57 4.81
N PRO A 206 -18.61 -8.04 3.76
CA PRO A 206 -19.06 -9.43 3.67
C PRO A 206 -17.93 -10.46 3.61
N GLU A 207 -18.21 -11.71 4.04
CA GLU A 207 -17.26 -12.84 4.00
C GLU A 207 -16.86 -13.27 2.58
#